data_ec4519da83f90ed55abc48eae46c6c10
#
_entry.id   ec4519da83f90ed55abc48eae46c6c10
#
_cell.length_a   1.000
_cell.length_b   1.000
_cell.length_c   1.000
_cell.angle_alpha   90.00
_cell.angle_beta   90.00
_cell.angle_gamma   90.00
#
_symmetry.space_group_name_H-M   'P 1'
#
loop_
_entity.id
_entity.type
_entity.pdbx_description
1 polymer ?
#
loop_
_entity_poly.entity_id
_entity_poly.type
_entity_poly.pdbx_seq_one_letter_code
_entity_poly.pdbx_strand_id
1 'polypeptide(L)'
;MGRRVIFHCDLNCFFASVELLDKPALWEVPVAVCGDPESRHGIILAKNEPAKKRGVQTAETVWQAKKKCPVLVLLPPHHDLYKAYSKKVNEIYERFTDLVEPFGIDESWLDVTGSLHLFGGDAKALADRIRETVKAETGLTLSVGVSFNKVFAKLGSDLKKPDATTVIPSEGWQDIVWPLPVGAMLFAGRSTQRTLAQYGIETIGQLAACPEALAEQLLGKMGVQLWQYANGLDKSPVRPRHQHEPVKSVGNGTTFPADLVRWEQIRQGLAPLCDSVATRLRKQGLYAGGVSVTLKSADFKTASRQLRLDEPTHLMRDIWETAQALARQLWKAPTPIRAMTVTALYVTDSSQSYHQLDLLGGQTARRSQRQEKLESAVDAIREKYGSSAITFGQSQRPTDHDE
;
A
#
# COMPACT_ATOMS: atom_id res chain seq x y z
N MET A 1 -15.75 -30.14 13.40
CA MET A 1 -15.24 -29.18 12.35
C MET A 1 -13.74 -29.35 12.32
N GLY A 2 -13.13 -29.63 11.16
CA GLY A 2 -11.68 -29.76 11.01
C GLY A 2 -10.97 -28.45 11.37
N ARG A 3 -9.72 -28.53 11.84
CA ARG A 3 -8.89 -27.35 12.11
C ARG A 3 -8.63 -26.57 10.81
N ARG A 4 -8.73 -25.24 10.87
CA ARG A 4 -8.40 -24.36 9.72
C ARG A 4 -6.94 -24.55 9.31
N VAL A 5 -6.70 -24.48 8.00
CA VAL A 5 -5.35 -24.49 7.42
C VAL A 5 -5.20 -23.27 6.54
N ILE A 6 -4.47 -22.29 7.05
CA ILE A 6 -4.25 -20.98 6.43
C ILE A 6 -2.80 -20.89 6.00
N PHE A 7 -2.57 -20.51 4.75
CA PHE A 7 -1.25 -20.14 4.24
C PHE A 7 -1.13 -18.62 4.15
N HIS A 8 0.06 -18.12 4.38
CA HIS A 8 0.48 -16.79 3.96
C HIS A 8 1.64 -16.93 3.01
N CYS A 9 1.46 -16.46 1.79
CA CYS A 9 2.44 -16.49 0.71
C CYS A 9 3.03 -15.10 0.53
N ASP A 10 4.38 -14.97 0.50
CA ASP A 10 5.10 -13.71 0.44
C ASP A 10 6.26 -13.83 -0.56
N LEU A 11 6.20 -13.07 -1.66
CA LEU A 11 7.19 -13.10 -2.73
C LEU A 11 8.52 -12.48 -2.26
N ASN A 12 9.61 -13.22 -2.41
CA ASN A 12 10.90 -12.78 -1.90
C ASN A 12 11.48 -11.64 -2.73
N CYS A 13 11.85 -10.53 -2.08
CA CYS A 13 12.47 -9.37 -2.73
C CYS A 13 11.73 -8.89 -3.98
N PHE A 14 10.40 -8.92 -3.98
CA PHE A 14 9.52 -8.96 -5.15
C PHE A 14 9.95 -8.02 -6.29
N PHE A 15 9.98 -6.70 -6.10
CA PHE A 15 10.33 -5.77 -7.19
C PHE A 15 11.74 -6.02 -7.72
N ALA A 16 12.70 -6.26 -6.82
CA ALA A 16 14.07 -6.56 -7.25
C ALA A 16 14.14 -7.89 -8.00
N SER A 17 13.40 -8.90 -7.56
CA SER A 17 13.37 -10.20 -8.24
C SER A 17 12.76 -10.09 -9.64
N VAL A 18 11.67 -9.33 -9.81
CA VAL A 18 11.04 -9.09 -11.13
C VAL A 18 12.01 -8.36 -12.06
N GLU A 19 12.71 -7.31 -11.59
CA GLU A 19 13.69 -6.58 -12.40
C GLU A 19 14.90 -7.42 -12.80
N LEU A 20 15.18 -8.49 -12.07
CA LEU A 20 16.35 -9.35 -12.31
C LEU A 20 16.05 -10.58 -13.17
N LEU A 21 14.79 -10.87 -13.50
CA LEU A 21 14.41 -12.05 -14.27
C LEU A 21 15.14 -12.15 -15.62
N ASP A 22 15.33 -11.04 -16.29
CA ASP A 22 16.04 -10.93 -17.58
C ASP A 22 17.51 -10.46 -17.44
N LYS A 23 18.03 -10.35 -16.20
CA LYS A 23 19.37 -9.82 -15.89
C LYS A 23 20.21 -10.79 -15.03
N PRO A 24 20.48 -12.02 -15.50
CA PRO A 24 21.17 -13.04 -14.69
C PRO A 24 22.55 -12.59 -14.20
N ALA A 25 23.24 -11.73 -14.94
CA ALA A 25 24.55 -11.18 -14.53
C ALA A 25 24.48 -10.33 -13.24
N LEU A 26 23.30 -9.88 -12.84
CA LEU A 26 23.09 -9.06 -11.64
C LEU A 26 22.58 -9.85 -10.43
N TRP A 27 22.33 -11.14 -10.54
CA TRP A 27 21.75 -11.92 -9.44
C TRP A 27 22.63 -11.94 -8.19
N GLU A 28 23.94 -12.06 -8.38
CA GLU A 28 24.92 -12.08 -7.28
C GLU A 28 25.49 -10.69 -6.93
N VAL A 29 25.04 -9.66 -7.63
CA VAL A 29 25.45 -8.27 -7.39
C VAL A 29 24.42 -7.60 -6.47
N PRO A 30 24.83 -6.74 -5.53
CA PRO A 30 23.88 -5.94 -4.74
C PRO A 30 23.06 -5.02 -5.63
N VAL A 31 21.75 -5.25 -5.69
CA VAL A 31 20.79 -4.47 -6.49
C VAL A 31 19.67 -3.96 -5.60
N ALA A 32 19.23 -2.72 -5.85
CA ALA A 32 18.03 -2.17 -5.28
C ALA A 32 17.17 -1.48 -6.35
N VAL A 33 15.87 -1.61 -6.22
CA VAL A 33 14.89 -0.81 -6.96
C VAL A 33 14.60 0.43 -6.14
N CYS A 34 14.67 1.60 -6.75
CA CYS A 34 14.46 2.87 -6.05
C CYS A 34 13.76 3.89 -6.95
N GLY A 35 13.17 4.92 -6.33
CA GLY A 35 12.76 6.12 -7.04
C GLY A 35 13.98 6.84 -7.64
N ASP A 36 13.74 7.97 -8.30
CA ASP A 36 14.79 8.77 -8.93
C ASP A 36 15.97 9.03 -7.96
N PRO A 37 17.19 8.52 -8.27
CA PRO A 37 18.35 8.68 -7.41
C PRO A 37 18.82 10.13 -7.23
N GLU A 38 18.55 10.99 -8.22
CA GLU A 38 18.92 12.41 -8.21
C GLU A 38 17.91 13.23 -7.40
N SER A 39 16.74 12.65 -7.11
CA SER A 39 15.72 13.31 -6.30
C SER A 39 16.10 13.26 -4.81
N ARG A 40 15.94 14.41 -4.12
CA ARG A 40 16.14 14.52 -2.66
C ARG A 40 15.25 13.59 -1.80
N HIS A 41 14.31 12.92 -2.41
CA HIS A 41 13.36 12.01 -1.75
C HIS A 41 13.34 10.60 -2.35
N GLY A 42 14.30 10.27 -3.21
CA GLY A 42 14.48 8.90 -3.70
C GLY A 42 14.77 7.93 -2.56
N ILE A 43 13.94 6.90 -2.44
CA ILE A 43 14.05 5.85 -1.41
C ILE A 43 14.19 4.48 -2.04
N ILE A 44 14.78 3.56 -1.30
CA ILE A 44 14.84 2.14 -1.66
C ILE A 44 13.44 1.53 -1.52
N LEU A 45 12.89 1.02 -2.62
CA LEU A 45 11.58 0.34 -2.65
C LEU A 45 11.72 -1.15 -2.36
N ALA A 46 12.72 -1.80 -3.00
CA ALA A 46 13.04 -3.19 -2.79
C ALA A 46 14.55 -3.43 -3.01
N LYS A 47 15.05 -4.55 -2.55
CA LYS A 47 16.45 -4.95 -2.70
C LYS A 47 16.54 -6.46 -2.79
N ASN A 48 17.59 -6.95 -3.47
CA ASN A 48 17.92 -8.38 -3.51
C ASN A 48 18.68 -8.85 -2.25
N GLU A 49 18.86 -10.16 -2.10
CA GLU A 49 19.56 -10.74 -0.94
C GLU A 49 21.03 -10.26 -0.80
N PRO A 50 21.84 -10.13 -1.88
CA PRO A 50 23.18 -9.54 -1.77
C PRO A 50 23.21 -8.12 -1.19
N ALA A 51 22.25 -7.27 -1.57
CA ALA A 51 22.13 -5.91 -0.99
C ALA A 51 21.64 -5.95 0.47
N LYS A 52 20.69 -6.84 0.79
CA LYS A 52 20.19 -7.04 2.16
C LYS A 52 21.31 -7.48 3.11
N LYS A 53 22.17 -8.42 2.70
CA LYS A 53 23.34 -8.88 3.47
C LYS A 53 24.33 -7.75 3.77
N ARG A 54 24.37 -6.69 2.94
CA ARG A 54 25.18 -5.49 3.16
C ARG A 54 24.48 -4.40 3.96
N GLY A 55 23.31 -4.70 4.56
CA GLY A 55 22.57 -3.82 5.46
C GLY A 55 21.72 -2.77 4.75
N VAL A 56 21.49 -2.88 3.43
CA VAL A 56 20.54 -2.02 2.71
C VAL A 56 19.11 -2.31 3.20
N GLN A 57 18.35 -1.26 3.51
CA GLN A 57 16.99 -1.36 4.05
C GLN A 57 15.96 -0.72 3.12
N THR A 58 14.75 -1.30 3.08
CA THR A 58 13.60 -0.66 2.42
C THR A 58 13.20 0.63 3.15
N ALA A 59 12.75 1.62 2.40
CA ALA A 59 12.37 2.97 2.87
C ALA A 59 13.54 3.86 3.35
N GLU A 60 14.79 3.41 3.31
CA GLU A 60 15.92 4.32 3.51
C GLU A 60 16.21 5.13 2.24
N THR A 61 16.88 6.28 2.38
CA THR A 61 17.26 7.09 1.23
C THR A 61 18.34 6.40 0.40
N VAL A 62 18.37 6.67 -0.91
CA VAL A 62 19.42 6.15 -1.81
C VAL A 62 20.80 6.51 -1.29
N TRP A 63 21.00 7.70 -0.76
CA TRP A 63 22.26 8.11 -0.16
C TRP A 63 22.68 7.23 1.03
N GLN A 64 21.75 6.92 1.96
CA GLN A 64 22.02 6.03 3.10
C GLN A 64 22.37 4.61 2.62
N ALA A 65 21.65 4.10 1.62
CA ALA A 65 21.90 2.80 1.05
C ALA A 65 23.29 2.73 0.39
N LYS A 66 23.68 3.71 -0.43
CA LYS A 66 24.99 3.80 -1.05
C LYS A 66 26.13 3.96 -0.04
N LYS A 67 25.90 4.65 1.08
CA LYS A 67 26.89 4.74 2.16
C LYS A 67 27.20 3.37 2.77
N LYS A 68 26.20 2.49 2.91
CA LYS A 68 26.38 1.11 3.41
C LYS A 68 26.94 0.16 2.33
N CYS A 69 26.54 0.37 1.08
CA CYS A 69 26.90 -0.46 -0.04
C CYS A 69 27.30 0.42 -1.25
N PRO A 70 28.56 0.87 -1.33
CA PRO A 70 29.03 1.76 -2.43
C PRO A 70 28.86 1.16 -3.83
N VAL A 71 28.91 -0.17 -3.95
CA VAL A 71 28.76 -0.91 -5.22
C VAL A 71 27.29 -1.25 -5.54
N LEU A 72 26.34 -0.64 -4.84
CA LEU A 72 24.91 -0.89 -5.05
C LEU A 72 24.47 -0.42 -6.44
N VAL A 73 23.97 -1.37 -7.23
CA VAL A 73 23.32 -1.09 -8.53
C VAL A 73 21.89 -0.64 -8.27
N LEU A 74 21.49 0.47 -8.87
CA LEU A 74 20.15 1.03 -8.74
C LEU A 74 19.37 0.79 -10.04
N LEU A 75 18.13 0.32 -9.91
CA LEU A 75 17.20 0.11 -11.01
C LEU A 75 15.95 0.94 -10.80
N PRO A 76 15.37 1.53 -11.87
CA PRO A 76 14.09 2.22 -11.78
C PRO A 76 12.95 1.21 -11.57
N PRO A 77 11.81 1.64 -10.96
CA PRO A 77 10.66 0.77 -10.75
C PRO A 77 9.77 0.71 -11.99
N HIS A 78 9.28 -0.50 -12.34
CA HIS A 78 8.29 -0.74 -13.40
C HIS A 78 6.98 -1.28 -12.78
N HIS A 79 6.19 -0.41 -12.16
CA HIS A 79 5.00 -0.78 -11.39
C HIS A 79 3.96 -1.58 -12.16
N ASP A 80 3.80 -1.38 -13.47
CA ASP A 80 2.85 -2.13 -14.27
C ASP A 80 3.31 -3.57 -14.50
N LEU A 81 4.63 -3.79 -14.61
CA LEU A 81 5.22 -5.11 -14.65
C LEU A 81 4.98 -5.86 -13.32
N TYR A 82 5.16 -5.18 -12.17
CA TYR A 82 4.89 -5.78 -10.86
C TYR A 82 3.43 -6.17 -10.70
N LYS A 83 2.49 -5.33 -11.13
CA LYS A 83 1.06 -5.69 -11.15
C LYS A 83 0.76 -6.92 -11.99
N ALA A 84 1.40 -7.04 -13.17
CA ALA A 84 1.22 -8.19 -14.06
C ALA A 84 1.72 -9.48 -13.39
N TYR A 85 2.90 -9.46 -12.76
CA TYR A 85 3.43 -10.63 -12.04
C TYR A 85 2.59 -10.96 -10.81
N SER A 86 2.16 -9.97 -10.02
CA SER A 86 1.26 -10.16 -8.88
C SER A 86 -0.04 -10.84 -9.31
N LYS A 87 -0.64 -10.37 -10.40
CA LYS A 87 -1.85 -10.98 -10.97
C LYS A 87 -1.61 -12.44 -11.36
N LYS A 88 -0.53 -12.72 -12.10
CA LYS A 88 -0.16 -14.07 -12.53
C LYS A 88 0.05 -15.02 -11.35
N VAL A 89 0.73 -14.57 -10.30
CA VAL A 89 0.97 -15.36 -9.09
C VAL A 89 -0.35 -15.67 -8.36
N ASN A 90 -1.24 -14.68 -8.22
CA ASN A 90 -2.54 -14.92 -7.60
C ASN A 90 -3.41 -15.87 -8.43
N GLU A 91 -3.34 -15.85 -9.76
CA GLU A 91 -4.00 -16.83 -10.64
C GLU A 91 -3.44 -18.26 -10.45
N ILE A 92 -2.16 -18.40 -10.10
CA ILE A 92 -1.58 -19.68 -9.69
C ILE A 92 -2.19 -20.15 -8.36
N TYR A 93 -2.33 -19.27 -7.36
CA TYR A 93 -2.93 -19.62 -6.07
C TYR A 93 -4.37 -20.10 -6.20
N GLU A 94 -5.17 -19.48 -7.09
CA GLU A 94 -6.56 -19.87 -7.36
C GLU A 94 -6.74 -21.30 -7.89
N ARG A 95 -5.67 -21.95 -8.36
CA ARG A 95 -5.70 -23.38 -8.75
C ARG A 95 -5.74 -24.32 -7.54
N PHE A 96 -5.42 -23.82 -6.36
CA PHE A 96 -5.33 -24.61 -5.13
C PHE A 96 -6.47 -24.34 -4.15
N THR A 97 -7.07 -23.17 -4.21
CA THR A 97 -8.23 -22.77 -3.40
C THR A 97 -8.93 -21.57 -4.02
N ASP A 98 -10.24 -21.46 -3.83
CA ASP A 98 -11.04 -20.27 -4.19
C ASP A 98 -10.96 -19.14 -3.14
N LEU A 99 -10.44 -19.45 -1.96
CA LEU A 99 -10.26 -18.49 -0.86
C LEU A 99 -8.84 -17.91 -0.90
N VAL A 100 -8.62 -16.95 -1.78
CA VAL A 100 -7.37 -16.20 -1.94
C VAL A 100 -7.63 -14.74 -1.63
N GLU A 101 -7.00 -14.21 -0.58
CA GLU A 101 -7.11 -12.83 -0.14
C GLU A 101 -5.77 -12.09 -0.31
N PRO A 102 -5.61 -11.25 -1.33
CA PRO A 102 -4.43 -10.41 -1.46
C PRO A 102 -4.33 -9.42 -0.28
N PHE A 103 -3.15 -9.29 0.31
CA PHE A 103 -2.85 -8.35 1.39
C PHE A 103 -1.97 -7.18 0.93
N GLY A 104 -1.16 -7.42 -0.08
CA GLY A 104 -0.31 -6.46 -0.76
C GLY A 104 -0.15 -6.84 -2.21
N ILE A 105 0.78 -6.20 -2.91
CA ILE A 105 1.11 -6.54 -4.29
C ILE A 105 1.87 -7.88 -4.38
N ASP A 106 2.54 -8.28 -3.31
CA ASP A 106 3.43 -9.44 -3.20
C ASP A 106 3.02 -10.45 -2.12
N GLU A 107 1.94 -10.19 -1.40
CA GLU A 107 1.48 -11.04 -0.29
C GLU A 107 0.02 -11.45 -0.48
N SER A 108 -0.30 -12.72 -0.12
CA SER A 108 -1.67 -13.23 -0.12
C SER A 108 -1.88 -14.28 0.97
N TRP A 109 -3.07 -14.27 1.59
CA TRP A 109 -3.54 -15.40 2.39
C TRP A 109 -4.37 -16.36 1.55
N LEU A 110 -4.20 -17.65 1.82
CA LEU A 110 -4.96 -18.74 1.23
C LEU A 110 -5.60 -19.56 2.35
N ASP A 111 -6.89 -19.80 2.30
CA ASP A 111 -7.53 -20.83 3.14
C ASP A 111 -7.68 -22.11 2.32
N VAL A 112 -6.88 -23.08 2.63
CA VAL A 112 -6.87 -24.38 1.95
C VAL A 112 -7.60 -25.47 2.72
N THR A 113 -8.31 -25.11 3.80
CA THR A 113 -9.02 -26.08 4.66
C THR A 113 -9.95 -26.99 3.86
N GLY A 114 -10.73 -26.42 2.95
CA GLY A 114 -11.69 -27.15 2.14
C GLY A 114 -11.08 -27.92 0.97
N SER A 115 -9.92 -27.50 0.45
CA SER A 115 -9.29 -28.08 -0.73
C SER A 115 -8.12 -29.02 -0.42
N LEU A 116 -7.59 -28.99 0.81
CA LEU A 116 -6.37 -29.71 1.20
C LEU A 116 -6.42 -31.22 0.88
N HIS A 117 -7.59 -31.84 1.05
CA HIS A 117 -7.79 -33.26 0.77
C HIS A 117 -7.60 -33.63 -0.71
N LEU A 118 -7.83 -32.66 -1.64
CA LEU A 118 -7.62 -32.88 -3.08
C LEU A 118 -6.13 -32.95 -3.43
N PHE A 119 -5.25 -32.50 -2.53
CA PHE A 119 -3.81 -32.43 -2.72
C PHE A 119 -3.02 -33.33 -1.75
N GLY A 120 -3.66 -34.43 -1.28
CA GLY A 120 -3.00 -35.42 -0.44
C GLY A 120 -3.05 -35.16 1.07
N GLY A 121 -3.69 -34.10 1.53
CA GLY A 121 -3.97 -33.88 2.96
C GLY A 121 -2.79 -33.34 3.79
N ASP A 122 -1.58 -33.20 3.22
CA ASP A 122 -0.41 -32.62 3.89
C ASP A 122 -0.26 -31.14 3.55
N ALA A 123 -0.46 -30.30 4.55
CA ALA A 123 -0.39 -28.84 4.38
C ALA A 123 1.02 -28.33 4.01
N LYS A 124 2.07 -28.94 4.57
CA LYS A 124 3.45 -28.55 4.23
C LYS A 124 3.80 -28.95 2.80
N ALA A 125 3.45 -30.14 2.38
CA ALA A 125 3.68 -30.62 1.02
C ALA A 125 2.92 -29.76 -0.01
N LEU A 126 1.67 -29.35 0.30
CA LEU A 126 0.92 -28.44 -0.56
C LEU A 126 1.57 -27.06 -0.64
N ALA A 127 2.05 -26.48 0.46
CA ALA A 127 2.74 -25.21 0.48
C ALA A 127 4.04 -25.28 -0.34
N ASP A 128 4.81 -26.34 -0.22
CA ASP A 128 6.04 -26.56 -1.02
C ASP A 128 5.69 -26.68 -2.51
N ARG A 129 4.62 -27.40 -2.87
CA ARG A 129 4.13 -27.51 -4.25
C ARG A 129 3.73 -26.14 -4.83
N ILE A 130 3.06 -25.29 -4.05
CA ILE A 130 2.71 -23.92 -4.47
C ILE A 130 3.99 -23.12 -4.76
N ARG A 131 5.00 -23.21 -3.88
CA ARG A 131 6.29 -22.53 -4.06
C ARG A 131 6.98 -22.96 -5.35
N GLU A 132 7.07 -24.25 -5.58
CA GLU A 132 7.68 -24.84 -6.78
C GLU A 132 6.92 -24.43 -8.06
N THR A 133 5.58 -24.44 -8.02
CA THR A 133 4.75 -24.02 -9.15
C THR A 133 4.98 -22.56 -9.51
N VAL A 134 4.96 -21.66 -8.52
CA VAL A 134 5.23 -20.23 -8.76
C VAL A 134 6.64 -20.04 -9.32
N LYS A 135 7.63 -20.71 -8.75
CA LYS A 135 9.03 -20.63 -9.22
C LYS A 135 9.18 -21.13 -10.66
N ALA A 136 8.59 -22.25 -11.00
CA ALA A 136 8.66 -22.84 -12.34
C ALA A 136 7.98 -21.95 -13.40
N GLU A 137 6.81 -21.34 -13.06
CA GLU A 137 6.02 -20.58 -14.03
C GLU A 137 6.37 -19.08 -14.12
N THR A 138 7.02 -18.55 -13.09
CA THR A 138 7.31 -17.10 -13.03
C THR A 138 8.78 -16.75 -12.84
N GLY A 139 9.61 -17.70 -12.43
CA GLY A 139 11.01 -17.46 -12.01
C GLY A 139 11.12 -16.79 -10.63
N LEU A 140 10.01 -16.46 -9.98
CA LEU A 140 10.00 -15.81 -8.65
C LEU A 140 9.99 -16.86 -7.55
N THR A 141 10.63 -16.55 -6.43
CA THR A 141 10.55 -17.37 -5.21
C THR A 141 9.63 -16.72 -4.18
N LEU A 142 9.06 -17.53 -3.29
CA LEU A 142 8.23 -17.05 -2.20
C LEU A 142 8.50 -17.84 -0.91
N SER A 143 8.18 -17.22 0.21
CA SER A 143 8.16 -17.88 1.51
C SER A 143 6.71 -18.10 1.94
N VAL A 144 6.40 -19.29 2.46
CA VAL A 144 5.05 -19.65 2.87
C VAL A 144 5.03 -19.95 4.36
N GLY A 145 4.16 -19.26 5.09
CA GLY A 145 3.80 -19.63 6.46
C GLY A 145 2.51 -20.43 6.47
N VAL A 146 2.52 -21.56 7.15
CA VAL A 146 1.37 -22.46 7.32
C VAL A 146 0.93 -22.42 8.77
N SER A 147 -0.33 -22.09 9.04
CA SER A 147 -0.88 -22.10 10.40
C SER A 147 -2.40 -22.25 10.41
N PHE A 148 -3.01 -22.11 11.58
CA PHE A 148 -4.46 -22.22 11.81
C PHE A 148 -5.19 -20.88 11.82
N ASN A 149 -4.47 -19.75 11.76
CA ASN A 149 -5.00 -18.39 11.63
C ASN A 149 -4.12 -17.50 10.73
N LYS A 150 -4.66 -16.38 10.30
CA LYS A 150 -3.98 -15.46 9.37
C LYS A 150 -2.71 -14.84 9.96
N VAL A 151 -2.75 -14.47 11.24
CA VAL A 151 -1.65 -13.78 11.93
C VAL A 151 -0.43 -14.68 12.05
N PHE A 152 -0.63 -15.93 12.48
CA PHE A 152 0.48 -16.87 12.61
C PHE A 152 0.97 -17.41 11.26
N ALA A 153 0.09 -17.52 10.27
CA ALA A 153 0.53 -17.81 8.91
C ALA A 153 1.47 -16.73 8.38
N LYS A 154 1.12 -15.42 8.58
CA LYS A 154 2.03 -14.33 8.20
C LYS A 154 3.33 -14.35 8.99
N LEU A 155 3.26 -14.55 10.29
CA LEU A 155 4.46 -14.67 11.12
C LEU A 155 5.37 -15.80 10.62
N GLY A 156 4.80 -16.96 10.28
CA GLY A 156 5.52 -18.11 9.74
C GLY A 156 6.26 -17.79 8.43
N SER A 157 5.64 -17.02 7.52
CA SER A 157 6.28 -16.65 6.25
C SER A 157 7.51 -15.76 6.44
N ASP A 158 7.61 -15.04 7.57
CA ASP A 158 8.73 -14.14 7.87
C ASP A 158 9.88 -14.84 8.61
N LEU A 159 9.64 -15.99 9.28
CA LEU A 159 10.64 -16.67 10.11
C LEU A 159 11.81 -17.27 9.33
N LYS A 160 11.54 -17.80 8.14
CA LYS A 160 12.56 -18.47 7.29
C LYS A 160 12.45 -17.92 5.87
N LYS A 161 13.16 -16.83 5.57
CA LYS A 161 13.29 -16.25 4.24
C LYS A 161 14.75 -16.38 3.76
N PRO A 162 14.99 -16.52 2.46
CA PRO A 162 14.05 -16.68 1.35
C PRO A 162 13.67 -18.14 1.05
N ASP A 163 12.67 -18.32 0.18
CA ASP A 163 12.28 -19.59 -0.49
C ASP A 163 12.10 -20.75 0.49
N ALA A 164 11.27 -20.57 1.52
CA ALA A 164 11.07 -21.56 2.57
C ALA A 164 9.59 -21.71 2.96
N THR A 165 9.24 -22.88 3.48
CA THR A 165 7.95 -23.13 4.14
C THR A 165 8.17 -23.27 5.63
N THR A 166 7.41 -22.52 6.43
CA THR A 166 7.41 -22.59 7.89
C THR A 166 6.04 -22.98 8.40
N VAL A 167 5.97 -24.02 9.20
CA VAL A 167 4.71 -24.47 9.84
C VAL A 167 4.70 -24.01 11.30
N ILE A 168 3.66 -23.29 11.69
CA ILE A 168 3.32 -23.00 13.08
C ILE A 168 2.09 -23.87 13.40
N PRO A 169 2.27 -25.00 14.11
CA PRO A 169 1.20 -25.95 14.36
C PRO A 169 0.17 -25.37 15.32
N SER A 170 -1.00 -25.99 15.40
CA SER A 170 -2.06 -25.59 16.34
C SER A 170 -1.85 -26.10 17.77
N GLU A 171 -0.86 -26.95 17.98
CA GLU A 171 -0.43 -27.45 19.29
C GLU A 171 1.03 -27.07 19.51
N GLY A 172 1.36 -26.56 20.69
CA GLY A 172 2.72 -26.12 21.00
C GLY A 172 3.19 -24.87 20.22
N TRP A 173 2.29 -24.12 19.60
CA TRP A 173 2.65 -22.89 18.87
C TRP A 173 3.28 -21.83 19.78
N GLN A 174 2.97 -21.88 21.07
CA GLN A 174 3.51 -20.97 22.07
C GLN A 174 5.03 -21.01 22.13
N ASP A 175 5.63 -22.19 22.01
CA ASP A 175 7.08 -22.38 22.05
C ASP A 175 7.77 -21.72 20.85
N ILE A 176 7.06 -21.54 19.76
CA ILE A 176 7.56 -20.88 18.54
C ILE A 176 7.28 -19.39 18.57
N VAL A 177 6.07 -18.99 18.97
CA VAL A 177 5.58 -17.62 18.80
C VAL A 177 5.91 -16.72 19.98
N TRP A 178 5.74 -17.19 21.21
CA TRP A 178 5.92 -16.35 22.39
C TRP A 178 7.34 -15.81 22.64
N PRO A 179 8.42 -16.55 22.29
CA PRO A 179 9.77 -16.00 22.39
C PRO A 179 10.10 -14.88 21.42
N LEU A 180 9.29 -14.71 20.37
CA LEU A 180 9.54 -13.71 19.33
C LEU A 180 9.31 -12.29 19.87
N PRO A 181 10.06 -11.29 19.36
CA PRO A 181 9.83 -9.90 19.72
C PRO A 181 8.42 -9.47 19.28
N VAL A 182 7.76 -8.63 20.09
CA VAL A 182 6.42 -8.13 19.79
C VAL A 182 6.32 -7.45 18.42
N GLY A 183 7.42 -6.85 17.96
CA GLY A 183 7.52 -6.22 16.65
C GLY A 183 7.46 -7.17 15.45
N ALA A 184 7.58 -8.49 15.67
CA ALA A 184 7.38 -9.49 14.64
C ALA A 184 5.89 -9.68 14.30
N MET A 185 5.00 -9.26 15.18
CA MET A 185 3.57 -9.43 15.02
C MET A 185 2.97 -8.37 14.07
N LEU A 186 2.02 -8.81 13.26
CA LEU A 186 1.27 -7.94 12.35
C LEU A 186 0.68 -6.75 13.12
N PHE A 187 0.82 -5.54 12.58
CA PHE A 187 0.40 -4.26 13.16
C PHE A 187 1.15 -3.76 14.41
N ALA A 188 2.16 -4.49 14.91
CA ALA A 188 3.02 -4.03 15.99
C ALA A 188 4.18 -3.13 15.49
N GLY A 189 3.85 -1.95 14.97
CA GLY A 189 4.81 -0.98 14.45
C GLY A 189 5.70 -0.37 15.55
N ARG A 190 6.70 0.43 15.15
CA ARG A 190 7.69 1.04 16.06
C ARG A 190 7.08 1.84 17.22
N SER A 191 5.96 2.56 16.99
CA SER A 191 5.27 3.30 18.05
C SER A 191 4.69 2.34 19.10
N THR A 192 3.99 1.31 18.64
CA THR A 192 3.43 0.24 19.49
C THR A 192 4.52 -0.42 20.33
N GLN A 193 5.63 -0.81 19.68
CA GLN A 193 6.77 -1.42 20.38
C GLN A 193 7.34 -0.52 21.46
N ARG A 194 7.51 0.79 21.19
CA ARG A 194 8.01 1.76 22.19
C ARG A 194 7.05 1.89 23.38
N THR A 195 5.74 1.97 23.11
CA THR A 195 4.75 2.06 24.19
C THR A 195 4.79 0.81 25.06
N LEU A 196 4.78 -0.39 24.46
CA LEU A 196 4.82 -1.66 25.20
C LEU A 196 6.12 -1.85 26.00
N ALA A 197 7.27 -1.47 25.42
CA ALA A 197 8.57 -1.57 26.08
C ALA A 197 8.66 -0.73 27.36
N GLN A 198 7.96 0.39 27.48
CA GLN A 198 7.88 1.20 28.71
C GLN A 198 7.25 0.43 29.89
N TYR A 199 6.51 -0.63 29.59
CA TYR A 199 5.85 -1.51 30.57
C TYR A 199 6.50 -2.90 30.63
N GLY A 200 7.71 -3.06 30.08
CA GLY A 200 8.45 -4.32 30.10
C GLY A 200 7.88 -5.39 29.16
N ILE A 201 7.04 -5.01 28.19
CA ILE A 201 6.44 -5.94 27.22
C ILE A 201 7.25 -5.86 25.92
N GLU A 202 8.17 -6.79 25.73
CA GLU A 202 9.09 -6.84 24.58
C GLU A 202 8.81 -8.04 23.66
N THR A 203 8.25 -9.13 24.22
CA THR A 203 7.95 -10.37 23.47
C THR A 203 6.44 -10.57 23.31
N ILE A 204 6.08 -11.41 22.34
CA ILE A 204 4.68 -11.79 22.11
C ILE A 204 4.12 -12.52 23.34
N GLY A 205 4.90 -13.37 24.00
CA GLY A 205 4.48 -14.06 25.19
C GLY A 205 4.22 -13.13 26.39
N GLN A 206 5.03 -12.09 26.56
CA GLN A 206 4.77 -11.07 27.59
C GLN A 206 3.49 -10.29 27.30
N LEU A 207 3.19 -9.98 26.01
CA LEU A 207 1.93 -9.37 25.64
C LEU A 207 0.75 -10.32 25.86
N ALA A 208 0.90 -11.61 25.56
CA ALA A 208 -0.13 -12.62 25.81
C ALA A 208 -0.45 -12.79 27.30
N ALA A 209 0.57 -12.68 28.14
CA ALA A 209 0.46 -12.85 29.60
C ALA A 209 -0.05 -11.60 30.34
N CYS A 210 -0.01 -10.40 29.72
CA CYS A 210 -0.51 -9.20 30.37
C CYS A 210 -2.06 -9.21 30.41
N PRO A 211 -2.68 -8.50 31.38
CA PRO A 211 -4.14 -8.33 31.37
C PRO A 211 -4.61 -7.61 30.10
N GLU A 212 -5.69 -8.10 29.47
CA GLU A 212 -6.29 -7.46 28.29
C GLU A 212 -6.60 -5.99 28.53
N ALA A 213 -7.12 -5.66 29.71
CA ALA A 213 -7.41 -4.28 30.12
C ALA A 213 -6.17 -3.36 30.11
N LEU A 214 -4.98 -3.90 30.42
CA LEU A 214 -3.72 -3.15 30.30
C LEU A 214 -3.40 -2.88 28.83
N ALA A 215 -3.51 -3.88 27.96
CA ALA A 215 -3.28 -3.70 26.54
C ALA A 215 -4.24 -2.66 25.93
N GLU A 216 -5.52 -2.67 26.34
CA GLU A 216 -6.51 -1.67 25.94
C GLU A 216 -6.15 -0.27 26.46
N GLN A 217 -5.75 -0.14 27.70
CA GLN A 217 -5.33 1.14 28.29
C GLN A 217 -4.13 1.76 27.55
N LEU A 218 -3.16 0.94 27.12
CA LEU A 218 -1.94 1.40 26.46
C LEU A 218 -2.14 1.76 24.98
N LEU A 219 -2.95 1.01 24.28
CA LEU A 219 -3.03 1.05 22.80
C LEU A 219 -4.48 1.16 22.27
N GLY A 220 -5.47 1.29 23.14
CA GLY A 220 -6.89 1.31 22.76
C GLY A 220 -7.34 0.01 22.08
N LYS A 221 -8.25 0.12 21.14
CA LYS A 221 -8.78 -1.04 20.38
C LYS A 221 -7.68 -1.89 19.72
N MET A 222 -6.59 -1.26 19.30
CA MET A 222 -5.44 -1.97 18.72
C MET A 222 -4.74 -2.84 19.76
N GLY A 223 -4.69 -2.41 21.02
CA GLY A 223 -4.14 -3.19 22.13
C GLY A 223 -4.90 -4.49 22.36
N VAL A 224 -6.24 -4.42 22.40
CA VAL A 224 -7.10 -5.61 22.51
C VAL A 224 -6.85 -6.57 21.34
N GLN A 225 -6.79 -6.04 20.13
CA GLN A 225 -6.55 -6.85 18.93
C GLN A 225 -5.17 -7.53 18.97
N LEU A 226 -4.12 -6.82 19.34
CA LEU A 226 -2.77 -7.38 19.45
C LEU A 226 -2.68 -8.42 20.57
N TRP A 227 -3.37 -8.20 21.69
CA TRP A 227 -3.48 -9.18 22.76
C TRP A 227 -4.18 -10.46 22.29
N GLN A 228 -5.28 -10.33 21.56
CA GLN A 228 -5.96 -11.48 20.95
C GLN A 228 -5.05 -12.23 19.97
N TYR A 229 -4.29 -11.50 19.15
CA TYR A 229 -3.31 -12.11 18.23
C TYR A 229 -2.21 -12.86 18.98
N ALA A 230 -1.66 -12.29 20.06
CA ALA A 230 -0.63 -12.91 20.89
C ALA A 230 -1.13 -14.20 21.57
N ASN A 231 -2.43 -14.31 21.80
CA ASN A 231 -3.11 -15.49 22.35
C ASN A 231 -3.64 -16.45 21.26
N GLY A 232 -3.36 -16.22 19.97
CA GLY A 232 -3.80 -17.09 18.88
C GLY A 232 -5.31 -17.09 18.63
N LEU A 233 -6.03 -16.07 19.08
CA LEU A 233 -7.47 -15.96 19.06
C LEU A 233 -8.02 -15.34 17.74
N ASP A 234 -7.17 -15.07 16.76
CA ASP A 234 -7.62 -14.56 15.46
C ASP A 234 -8.52 -15.56 14.75
N LYS A 235 -9.75 -15.14 14.44
CA LYS A 235 -10.76 -15.91 13.72
C LYS A 235 -11.13 -15.30 12.37
N SER A 236 -10.41 -14.25 11.94
CA SER A 236 -10.71 -13.58 10.70
C SER A 236 -10.71 -14.57 9.52
N PRO A 237 -11.75 -14.54 8.64
CA PRO A 237 -11.78 -15.39 7.46
C PRO A 237 -10.79 -14.91 6.41
N VAL A 238 -10.35 -15.83 5.54
CA VAL A 238 -9.74 -15.50 4.25
C VAL A 238 -10.88 -15.26 3.27
N ARG A 239 -10.91 -14.08 2.67
CA ARG A 239 -11.95 -13.67 1.71
C ARG A 239 -11.60 -14.13 0.30
N PRO A 240 -12.61 -14.47 -0.53
CA PRO A 240 -12.37 -14.70 -1.95
C PRO A 240 -11.76 -13.45 -2.62
N ARG A 241 -10.86 -13.64 -3.58
CA ARG A 241 -10.14 -12.56 -4.29
C ARG A 241 -11.05 -11.49 -4.88
N HIS A 242 -12.23 -11.87 -5.33
CA HIS A 242 -13.18 -10.95 -5.96
C HIS A 242 -14.07 -10.18 -4.97
N GLN A 243 -13.97 -10.50 -3.68
CA GLN A 243 -14.70 -9.79 -2.64
C GLN A 243 -13.88 -8.61 -2.14
N HIS A 244 -14.05 -7.47 -2.82
CA HIS A 244 -13.39 -6.22 -2.43
C HIS A 244 -14.22 -5.45 -1.39
N GLU A 245 -13.54 -4.84 -0.43
CA GLU A 245 -14.19 -3.83 0.41
C GLU A 245 -14.48 -2.57 -0.43
N PRO A 246 -15.58 -1.87 -0.14
CA PRO A 246 -15.86 -0.59 -0.79
C PRO A 246 -14.69 0.39 -0.62
N VAL A 247 -14.36 1.11 -1.69
CA VAL A 247 -13.32 2.13 -1.67
C VAL A 247 -13.74 3.26 -0.73
N LYS A 248 -13.01 3.48 0.34
CA LYS A 248 -13.31 4.50 1.36
C LYS A 248 -12.79 5.89 0.98
N SER A 249 -11.69 5.94 0.26
CA SER A 249 -11.05 7.19 -0.18
C SER A 249 -10.14 6.96 -1.38
N VAL A 250 -9.94 8.02 -2.19
CA VAL A 250 -8.98 8.04 -3.30
C VAL A 250 -8.08 9.25 -3.11
N GLY A 251 -6.78 9.03 -2.93
CA GLY A 251 -5.84 10.12 -2.69
C GLY A 251 -4.59 10.05 -3.56
N ASN A 252 -3.98 11.21 -3.78
CA ASN A 252 -2.66 11.33 -4.37
C ASN A 252 -1.86 12.41 -3.65
N GLY A 253 -0.55 12.16 -3.49
CA GLY A 253 0.36 13.11 -2.85
C GLY A 253 1.73 13.05 -3.47
N THR A 254 2.46 14.18 -3.37
CA THR A 254 3.83 14.28 -3.87
C THR A 254 4.72 15.04 -2.90
N THR A 255 6.00 14.68 -2.89
CA THR A 255 7.07 15.48 -2.29
C THR A 255 7.74 16.26 -3.41
N PHE A 256 7.80 17.59 -3.26
CA PHE A 256 8.33 18.47 -4.30
C PHE A 256 9.87 18.46 -4.34
N PRO A 257 10.47 18.68 -5.51
CA PRO A 257 11.94 18.78 -5.64
C PRO A 257 12.53 19.90 -4.78
N ALA A 258 11.83 21.04 -4.67
CA ALA A 258 12.15 22.16 -3.79
C ALA A 258 10.95 22.52 -2.93
N ASP A 259 11.19 23.12 -1.76
CA ASP A 259 10.10 23.54 -0.88
C ASP A 259 9.34 24.71 -1.50
N LEU A 260 8.01 24.64 -1.44
CA LEU A 260 7.13 25.67 -1.97
C LEU A 260 6.95 26.77 -0.92
N VAL A 261 7.27 28.00 -1.26
CA VAL A 261 7.26 29.15 -0.34
C VAL A 261 6.28 30.25 -0.75
N ARG A 262 5.67 30.14 -1.94
CA ARG A 262 4.70 31.09 -2.47
C ARG A 262 3.37 30.42 -2.74
N TRP A 263 2.29 31.18 -2.59
CA TRP A 263 0.94 30.66 -2.83
C TRP A 263 0.74 30.10 -4.26
N GLU A 264 1.29 30.78 -5.25
CA GLU A 264 1.20 30.38 -6.65
C GLU A 264 1.83 29.00 -6.88
N GLN A 265 2.96 28.72 -6.23
CA GLN A 265 3.61 27.41 -6.29
C GLN A 265 2.74 26.33 -5.64
N ILE A 266 2.13 26.61 -4.47
CA ILE A 266 1.21 25.69 -3.80
C ILE A 266 0.00 25.41 -4.69
N ARG A 267 -0.61 26.45 -5.27
CA ARG A 267 -1.74 26.33 -6.18
C ARG A 267 -1.40 25.49 -7.42
N GLN A 268 -0.25 25.73 -8.04
CA GLN A 268 0.23 24.96 -9.18
C GLN A 268 0.51 23.50 -8.81
N GLY A 269 1.09 23.24 -7.64
CA GLY A 269 1.35 21.88 -7.15
C GLY A 269 0.09 21.09 -6.81
N LEU A 270 -1.03 21.75 -6.44
CA LEU A 270 -2.30 21.07 -6.18
C LEU A 270 -2.98 20.57 -7.46
N ALA A 271 -2.85 21.26 -8.58
CA ALA A 271 -3.57 20.96 -9.80
C ALA A 271 -3.33 19.51 -10.32
N PRO A 272 -2.07 19.03 -10.47
CA PRO A 272 -1.83 17.65 -10.92
C PRO A 272 -2.30 16.60 -9.91
N LEU A 273 -2.33 16.91 -8.61
CA LEU A 273 -2.85 16.00 -7.59
C LEU A 273 -4.37 15.86 -7.71
N CYS A 274 -5.08 16.97 -7.88
CA CYS A 274 -6.53 16.98 -8.08
C CYS A 274 -6.92 16.26 -9.37
N ASP A 275 -6.20 16.50 -10.46
CA ASP A 275 -6.41 15.83 -11.75
C ASP A 275 -6.23 14.31 -11.62
N SER A 276 -5.16 13.86 -10.96
CA SER A 276 -4.93 12.43 -10.70
C SER A 276 -6.04 11.79 -9.84
N VAL A 277 -6.53 12.48 -8.81
CA VAL A 277 -7.64 12.00 -7.97
C VAL A 277 -8.92 11.91 -8.78
N ALA A 278 -9.28 12.96 -9.52
CA ALA A 278 -10.46 13.01 -10.38
C ALA A 278 -10.46 11.91 -11.44
N THR A 279 -9.33 11.74 -12.16
CA THR A 279 -9.16 10.66 -13.16
C THR A 279 -9.34 9.27 -12.55
N ARG A 280 -8.79 9.03 -11.34
CA ARG A 280 -8.95 7.73 -10.65
C ARG A 280 -10.39 7.48 -10.21
N LEU A 281 -11.11 8.51 -9.76
CA LEU A 281 -12.53 8.42 -9.42
C LEU A 281 -13.33 8.03 -10.65
N ARG A 282 -13.18 8.76 -11.78
CA ARG A 282 -13.90 8.47 -13.04
C ARG A 282 -13.62 7.07 -13.58
N LYS A 283 -12.35 6.63 -13.59
CA LYS A 283 -11.98 5.27 -14.03
C LYS A 283 -12.64 4.16 -13.24
N GLN A 284 -13.03 4.42 -12.00
CA GLN A 284 -13.68 3.47 -11.10
C GLN A 284 -15.19 3.70 -10.97
N GLY A 285 -15.76 4.70 -11.66
CA GLY A 285 -17.17 5.06 -11.53
C GLY A 285 -17.55 5.61 -10.15
N LEU A 286 -16.58 6.24 -9.46
CA LEU A 286 -16.71 6.71 -8.08
C LEU A 286 -16.85 8.23 -8.00
N TYR A 287 -17.50 8.70 -6.94
CA TYR A 287 -17.74 10.12 -6.64
C TYR A 287 -17.23 10.46 -5.24
N ALA A 288 -16.64 11.63 -5.08
CA ALA A 288 -16.17 12.16 -3.80
C ALA A 288 -17.29 12.93 -3.10
N GLY A 289 -17.68 12.52 -1.91
CA GLY A 289 -18.58 13.28 -1.02
C GLY A 289 -17.84 14.30 -0.14
N GLY A 290 -16.50 14.37 -0.24
CA GLY A 290 -15.69 15.35 0.47
C GLY A 290 -14.26 15.36 -0.05
N VAL A 291 -13.53 16.44 0.27
CA VAL A 291 -12.11 16.62 -0.10
C VAL A 291 -11.30 16.91 1.16
N SER A 292 -10.14 16.29 1.26
CA SER A 292 -9.13 16.60 2.28
C SER A 292 -7.83 17.05 1.63
N VAL A 293 -7.19 18.03 2.23
CA VAL A 293 -5.84 18.46 1.88
C VAL A 293 -4.94 18.30 3.09
N THR A 294 -3.76 17.75 2.84
CA THR A 294 -2.69 17.63 3.83
C THR A 294 -1.45 18.37 3.32
N LEU A 295 -0.92 19.27 4.13
CA LEU A 295 0.33 19.98 3.88
C LEU A 295 1.39 19.47 4.86
N LYS A 296 2.56 19.12 4.33
CA LYS A 296 3.73 18.76 5.13
C LYS A 296 4.81 19.80 4.95
N SER A 297 5.23 20.43 6.03
CA SER A 297 6.26 21.47 6.03
C SER A 297 7.68 20.88 5.94
N ALA A 298 8.67 21.74 5.71
CA ALA A 298 10.08 21.36 5.62
C ALA A 298 10.62 20.74 6.93
N ASP A 299 10.10 21.14 8.08
CA ASP A 299 10.37 20.54 9.40
C ASP A 299 9.58 19.25 9.68
N PHE A 300 8.96 18.66 8.65
CA PHE A 300 8.20 17.41 8.68
C PHE A 300 6.89 17.43 9.49
N LYS A 301 6.46 18.60 9.97
CA LYS A 301 5.15 18.75 10.59
C LYS A 301 4.05 18.65 9.56
N THR A 302 2.95 18.01 9.92
CA THR A 302 1.81 17.78 9.05
C THR A 302 0.58 18.47 9.60
N ALA A 303 -0.13 19.19 8.74
CA ALA A 303 -1.44 19.75 9.02
C ALA A 303 -2.43 19.32 7.94
N SER A 304 -3.65 18.98 8.33
CA SER A 304 -4.70 18.56 7.40
C SER A 304 -6.02 19.26 7.68
N ARG A 305 -6.82 19.43 6.64
CA ARG A 305 -8.18 19.94 6.73
C ARG A 305 -9.04 19.27 5.68
N GLN A 306 -10.30 19.05 6.01
CA GLN A 306 -11.27 18.45 5.09
C GLN A 306 -12.58 19.26 5.06
N LEU A 307 -13.29 19.13 3.95
CA LEU A 307 -14.61 19.70 3.74
C LEU A 307 -15.52 18.63 3.12
N ARG A 308 -16.73 18.51 3.62
CA ARG A 308 -17.79 17.72 2.97
C ARG A 308 -18.40 18.57 1.84
N LEU A 309 -18.62 17.95 0.71
CA LEU A 309 -19.24 18.60 -0.45
C LEU A 309 -20.76 18.51 -0.33
N ASP A 310 -21.45 19.52 -0.82
CA ASP A 310 -22.92 19.52 -0.87
C ASP A 310 -23.43 18.47 -1.85
N GLU A 311 -22.74 18.29 -2.99
CA GLU A 311 -23.03 17.26 -3.98
C GLU A 311 -21.76 16.42 -4.24
N PRO A 312 -21.89 15.08 -4.35
CA PRO A 312 -20.79 14.22 -4.74
C PRO A 312 -20.28 14.55 -6.16
N THR A 313 -18.97 14.60 -6.33
CA THR A 313 -18.35 14.94 -7.62
C THR A 313 -17.17 14.03 -7.97
N HIS A 314 -16.87 13.90 -9.26
CA HIS A 314 -15.62 13.35 -9.77
C HIS A 314 -14.89 14.35 -10.70
N LEU A 315 -15.38 15.60 -10.75
CA LEU A 315 -14.83 16.64 -11.59
C LEU A 315 -13.56 17.23 -10.96
N MET A 316 -12.51 17.32 -11.76
CA MET A 316 -11.23 17.89 -11.34
C MET A 316 -11.40 19.31 -10.81
N ARG A 317 -12.26 20.11 -11.46
CA ARG A 317 -12.48 21.50 -11.10
C ARG A 317 -13.02 21.64 -9.67
N ASP A 318 -14.04 20.89 -9.31
CA ASP A 318 -14.70 21.01 -8.00
C ASP A 318 -13.74 20.58 -6.89
N ILE A 319 -13.00 19.46 -7.13
CA ILE A 319 -11.95 18.98 -6.22
C ILE A 319 -10.86 20.03 -6.05
N TRP A 320 -10.43 20.68 -7.15
CA TRP A 320 -9.37 21.67 -7.14
C TRP A 320 -9.77 23.00 -6.46
N GLU A 321 -10.98 23.51 -6.74
CA GLU A 321 -11.53 24.72 -6.08
C GLU A 321 -11.60 24.49 -4.56
N THR A 322 -12.12 23.31 -4.13
CA THR A 322 -12.19 22.94 -2.72
C THR A 322 -10.79 22.78 -2.11
N ALA A 323 -9.88 22.10 -2.81
CA ALA A 323 -8.52 21.87 -2.32
C ALA A 323 -7.75 23.18 -2.15
N GLN A 324 -7.91 24.14 -3.06
CA GLN A 324 -7.32 25.47 -2.92
C GLN A 324 -7.84 26.21 -1.68
N ALA A 325 -9.16 26.22 -1.47
CA ALA A 325 -9.77 26.86 -0.29
C ALA A 325 -9.22 26.26 1.01
N LEU A 326 -9.11 24.92 1.08
CA LEU A 326 -8.57 24.21 2.24
C LEU A 326 -7.07 24.50 2.43
N ALA A 327 -6.28 24.44 1.38
CA ALA A 327 -4.86 24.73 1.42
C ALA A 327 -4.59 26.19 1.86
N ARG A 328 -5.40 27.14 1.40
CA ARG A 328 -5.29 28.56 1.81
C ARG A 328 -5.51 28.76 3.30
N GLN A 329 -6.44 27.99 3.88
CA GLN A 329 -6.72 28.04 5.33
C GLN A 329 -5.63 27.35 6.16
N LEU A 330 -4.98 26.32 5.61
CA LEU A 330 -3.92 25.57 6.29
C LEU A 330 -2.57 26.28 6.23
N TRP A 331 -2.25 26.88 5.08
CA TRP A 331 -0.94 27.44 4.85
C TRP A 331 -0.78 28.79 5.55
N LYS A 332 0.22 28.89 6.40
CA LYS A 332 0.64 30.13 7.06
C LYS A 332 1.94 30.61 6.42
N ALA A 333 1.85 31.66 5.62
CA ALA A 333 3.04 32.24 4.99
C ALA A 333 4.04 32.75 6.06
N PRO A 334 5.34 32.57 5.87
CA PRO A 334 6.02 31.97 4.72
C PRO A 334 6.43 30.49 4.94
N THR A 335 5.65 29.69 5.67
CA THR A 335 6.01 28.30 6.00
C THR A 335 6.32 27.51 4.72
N PRO A 336 7.55 26.98 4.56
CA PRO A 336 7.92 26.18 3.40
C PRO A 336 7.18 24.83 3.39
N ILE A 337 6.56 24.49 2.26
CA ILE A 337 5.82 23.23 2.08
C ILE A 337 6.66 22.23 1.29
N ARG A 338 6.98 21.10 1.93
CA ARG A 338 7.75 20.00 1.35
C ARG A 338 6.91 19.04 0.52
N ALA A 339 5.71 18.72 0.99
CA ALA A 339 4.83 17.76 0.34
C ALA A 339 3.37 18.15 0.52
N MET A 340 2.54 17.75 -0.45
CA MET A 340 1.09 17.93 -0.40
C MET A 340 0.39 16.63 -0.76
N THR A 341 -0.80 16.43 -0.18
CA THR A 341 -1.69 15.31 -0.52
C THR A 341 -3.11 15.85 -0.66
N VAL A 342 -3.80 15.40 -1.72
CA VAL A 342 -5.24 15.62 -1.92
C VAL A 342 -5.94 14.27 -1.85
N THR A 343 -7.02 14.19 -1.08
CA THR A 343 -7.77 12.96 -0.88
C THR A 343 -9.27 13.21 -1.04
N ALA A 344 -9.91 12.46 -1.93
CA ALA A 344 -11.36 12.33 -2.02
C ALA A 344 -11.84 11.42 -0.89
N LEU A 345 -12.78 11.90 -0.10
CA LEU A 345 -13.37 11.23 1.05
C LEU A 345 -14.84 10.92 0.80
N TYR A 346 -15.42 10.06 1.65
CA TYR A 346 -16.84 9.65 1.55
C TYR A 346 -17.20 9.22 0.13
N VAL A 347 -16.34 8.33 -0.40
CA VAL A 347 -16.45 7.86 -1.79
C VAL A 347 -17.67 6.96 -1.94
N THR A 348 -18.49 7.24 -2.95
CA THR A 348 -19.69 6.48 -3.31
C THR A 348 -19.65 6.09 -4.78
N ASP A 349 -20.38 5.05 -5.16
CA ASP A 349 -20.61 4.73 -6.58
C ASP A 349 -21.78 5.54 -7.16
N SER A 350 -21.97 5.47 -8.48
CA SER A 350 -23.01 6.21 -9.19
C SER A 350 -24.44 5.83 -8.75
N SER A 351 -24.64 4.62 -8.19
CA SER A 351 -25.96 4.16 -7.74
C SER A 351 -26.40 4.81 -6.42
N GLN A 352 -25.42 5.31 -5.65
CA GLN A 352 -25.63 5.95 -4.35
C GLN A 352 -25.48 7.48 -4.40
N SER A 353 -25.13 8.04 -5.55
CA SER A 353 -25.02 9.49 -5.72
C SER A 353 -26.41 10.07 -6.02
N TYR A 354 -27.04 10.67 -5.02
CA TYR A 354 -28.29 11.42 -5.21
C TYR A 354 -27.94 12.85 -5.63
N HIS A 355 -28.37 13.24 -6.85
CA HIS A 355 -28.42 14.64 -7.23
C HIS A 355 -29.75 15.21 -6.72
N GLN A 356 -29.70 16.17 -5.82
CA GLN A 356 -30.87 16.95 -5.48
C GLN A 356 -31.27 17.75 -6.73
N LEU A 357 -32.43 17.42 -7.29
CA LEU A 357 -32.97 18.18 -8.42
C LEU A 357 -33.37 19.56 -7.92
N ASP A 358 -32.55 20.56 -8.21
CA ASP A 358 -32.92 21.95 -8.00
C ASP A 358 -33.92 22.37 -9.08
N LEU A 359 -35.15 22.71 -8.65
CA LEU A 359 -36.24 23.15 -9.54
C LEU A 359 -35.86 24.41 -10.35
N LEU A 360 -34.85 25.16 -9.94
CA LEU A 360 -34.35 26.39 -10.59
C LEU A 360 -32.98 26.23 -11.23
N GLY A 361 -32.31 25.09 -11.05
CA GLY A 361 -30.88 24.86 -11.36
C GLY A 361 -30.52 24.33 -12.75
N GLY A 362 -31.37 24.48 -13.75
CA GLY A 362 -31.13 23.93 -15.11
C GLY A 362 -29.81 24.38 -15.78
N GLN A 363 -29.20 25.48 -15.38
CA GLN A 363 -27.92 25.96 -15.89
C GLN A 363 -26.74 25.23 -15.23
N THR A 364 -26.81 24.92 -13.93
CA THR A 364 -25.75 24.24 -13.18
C THR A 364 -25.62 22.80 -13.65
N ALA A 365 -26.73 22.07 -13.84
CA ALA A 365 -26.75 20.71 -14.33
C ALA A 365 -26.17 20.60 -15.77
N ARG A 366 -26.53 21.53 -16.69
CA ARG A 366 -25.96 21.57 -18.05
C ARG A 366 -24.48 21.84 -18.07
N ARG A 367 -23.99 22.70 -17.17
CA ARG A 367 -22.55 23.02 -17.05
C ARG A 367 -21.76 21.81 -16.52
N SER A 368 -22.29 21.10 -15.52
CA SER A 368 -21.70 19.89 -15.00
C SER A 368 -21.58 18.80 -16.08
N GLN A 369 -22.66 18.51 -16.83
CA GLN A 369 -22.65 17.52 -17.92
C GLN A 369 -21.62 17.87 -19.02
N ARG A 370 -21.48 19.15 -19.36
CA ARG A 370 -20.48 19.58 -20.35
C ARG A 370 -19.05 19.34 -19.84
N GLN A 371 -18.82 19.60 -18.56
CA GLN A 371 -17.52 19.39 -17.94
C GLN A 371 -17.19 17.90 -17.85
N GLU A 372 -18.15 17.04 -17.50
CA GLU A 372 -17.98 15.59 -17.51
C GLU A 372 -17.57 15.04 -18.87
N LYS A 373 -18.25 15.49 -19.94
CA LYS A 373 -17.91 15.11 -21.32
C LYS A 373 -16.50 15.55 -21.69
N LEU A 374 -16.09 16.77 -21.27
CA LEU A 374 -14.76 17.28 -21.54
C LEU A 374 -13.70 16.43 -20.80
N GLU A 375 -13.87 16.19 -19.52
CA GLU A 375 -12.90 15.42 -18.73
C GLU A 375 -12.82 13.96 -19.18
N SER A 376 -13.95 13.35 -19.56
CA SER A 376 -13.98 12.01 -20.17
C SER A 376 -13.24 11.95 -21.51
N ALA A 377 -13.38 12.99 -22.35
CA ALA A 377 -12.64 13.07 -23.61
C ALA A 377 -11.11 13.23 -23.35
N VAL A 378 -10.72 14.00 -22.35
CA VAL A 378 -9.32 14.13 -21.93
C VAL A 378 -8.77 12.78 -21.45
N ASP A 379 -9.53 12.05 -20.64
CA ASP A 379 -9.14 10.71 -20.17
C ASP A 379 -8.96 9.72 -21.33
N ALA A 380 -9.86 9.72 -22.31
CA ALA A 380 -9.76 8.89 -23.53
C ALA A 380 -8.52 9.22 -24.37
N ILE A 381 -8.18 10.51 -24.51
CA ILE A 381 -6.95 10.95 -25.21
C ILE A 381 -5.71 10.43 -24.46
N ARG A 382 -5.68 10.58 -23.13
CA ARG A 382 -4.57 10.11 -22.29
C ARG A 382 -4.41 8.59 -22.32
N GLU A 383 -5.48 7.85 -22.38
CA GLU A 383 -5.44 6.39 -22.49
C GLU A 383 -4.84 5.94 -23.83
N LYS A 384 -5.17 6.65 -24.92
CA LYS A 384 -4.69 6.32 -26.26
C LYS A 384 -3.27 6.80 -26.55
N TYR A 385 -2.90 7.97 -26.06
CA TYR A 385 -1.65 8.66 -26.43
C TYR A 385 -0.68 8.89 -25.27
N GLY A 386 -1.02 8.39 -24.08
CA GLY A 386 -0.22 8.57 -22.84
C GLY A 386 -0.68 9.77 -22.02
N SER A 387 -0.36 9.71 -20.72
CA SER A 387 -0.81 10.70 -19.72
C SER A 387 -0.26 12.13 -19.93
N SER A 388 0.81 12.28 -20.72
CA SER A 388 1.43 13.56 -21.05
C SER A 388 0.86 14.22 -22.30
N ALA A 389 0.01 13.52 -23.07
CA ALA A 389 -0.53 14.02 -24.34
C ALA A 389 -1.39 15.28 -24.18
N ILE A 390 -2.08 15.41 -23.05
CA ILE A 390 -2.88 16.58 -22.71
C ILE A 390 -2.80 16.86 -21.21
N THR A 391 -2.47 18.12 -20.84
CA THR A 391 -2.40 18.57 -19.45
C THR A 391 -3.22 19.86 -19.29
N PHE A 392 -3.68 20.12 -18.08
CA PHE A 392 -4.32 21.40 -17.79
C PHE A 392 -3.26 22.52 -17.78
N GLY A 393 -3.57 23.70 -18.38
CA GLY A 393 -2.62 24.80 -18.55
C GLY A 393 -2.02 25.36 -17.26
N GLN A 394 -2.55 24.98 -16.10
CA GLN A 394 -1.99 25.33 -14.78
C GLN A 394 -1.05 24.27 -14.21
N SER A 395 -0.85 23.15 -14.91
CA SER A 395 0.02 22.04 -14.52
C SER A 395 1.31 21.95 -15.33
N GLN A 396 1.76 23.06 -15.95
CA GLN A 396 3.03 23.07 -16.66
C GLN A 396 4.15 22.66 -15.71
N ARG A 397 4.86 21.59 -16.07
CA ARG A 397 6.14 21.25 -15.46
C ARG A 397 7.09 22.40 -15.71
N PRO A 398 7.97 22.77 -14.77
CA PRO A 398 9.11 23.60 -15.12
C PRO A 398 9.83 22.88 -16.26
N THR A 399 9.91 23.52 -17.42
CA THR A 399 10.78 23.09 -18.51
C THR A 399 12.21 23.25 -17.99
N ASP A 400 12.98 22.14 -18.04
CA ASP A 400 14.44 22.17 -17.91
C ASP A 400 15.03 22.94 -19.12
N HIS A 401 14.91 24.23 -19.13
CA HIS A 401 15.66 25.13 -20.00
C HIS A 401 15.65 26.51 -19.32
N ASP A 402 16.66 26.70 -18.48
CA ASP A 402 17.40 27.97 -18.41
C ASP A 402 18.76 27.64 -17.77
N GLU A 403 19.78 27.83 -18.59
CA GLU A 403 21.21 27.70 -18.30
C GLU A 403 21.68 28.54 -17.11
#